data_50238419a52605518330dec5d5c8542b
#
_entry.id   50238419a52605518330dec5d5c8542b
#
_cell.length_a   1.000
_cell.length_b   1.000
_cell.length_c   1.000
_cell.angle_alpha   90.00
_cell.angle_beta   90.00
_cell.angle_gamma   90.00
#
_symmetry.space_group_name_H-M   'P 1'
#
loop_
_entity.id
_entity.type
_entity.pdbx_description
1 polymer ?
#
loop_
_entity_poly.entity_id
_entity_poly.type
_entity_poly.pdbx_seq_one_letter_code
_entity_poly.pdbx_strand_id
1 'polypeptide(L)'
;CLGDSITAGMGVKKEDCWVSRIAKTLDRKAEVGNFGVSARCLLFKGDRPITREKAYQDALAFKPDMLLIGLGTNDSKKVNWSHKDDFVNNYKEIITEFRKQNPKLKVYCLLPIPSQEAREGGISRECIEKEIIPLIRQVAKSTKSRVIDLNKVMKDKGGLLVDGVHPNAEGHALMAEHILLVLKGKAAE
;
A
#
# COMPACT_ATOMS: atom_id res chain seq x y z
N CYS A 1 -7.66 -4.66 -1.97
CA CYS A 1 -6.38 -4.18 -1.47
C CYS A 1 -5.31 -4.47 -2.51
N LEU A 2 -4.77 -3.43 -3.15
CA LEU A 2 -3.69 -3.51 -4.15
C LEU A 2 -2.37 -3.11 -3.48
N GLY A 3 -1.29 -3.87 -3.69
CA GLY A 3 -0.02 -3.52 -3.07
C GLY A 3 1.12 -4.48 -3.34
N ASP A 4 2.17 -4.33 -2.54
CA ASP A 4 3.40 -5.10 -2.62
C ASP A 4 3.41 -6.32 -1.67
N SER A 5 4.61 -6.74 -1.23
CA SER A 5 4.81 -7.86 -0.32
C SER A 5 4.13 -7.68 1.05
N ILE A 6 4.01 -6.45 1.54
CA ILE A 6 3.34 -6.17 2.82
C ILE A 6 1.84 -6.44 2.68
N THR A 7 1.25 -6.09 1.54
CA THR A 7 -0.15 -6.39 1.24
C THR A 7 -0.35 -7.89 0.96
N ALA A 8 0.59 -8.54 0.29
CA ALA A 8 0.58 -9.99 0.08
C ALA A 8 0.66 -10.79 1.39
N GLY A 9 1.21 -10.21 2.46
CA GLY A 9 1.39 -10.86 3.76
C GLY A 9 2.72 -11.59 3.90
N MET A 10 3.78 -11.10 3.24
CA MET A 10 5.12 -11.66 3.40
C MET A 10 5.57 -11.56 4.86
N GLY A 11 6.16 -12.65 5.37
CA GLY A 11 6.64 -12.75 6.75
C GLY A 11 5.62 -13.28 7.76
N VAL A 12 4.36 -13.52 7.34
CA VAL A 12 3.31 -14.04 8.22
C VAL A 12 2.49 -15.15 7.53
N LYS A 13 1.72 -15.90 8.33
CA LYS A 13 0.71 -16.81 7.81
C LYS A 13 -0.43 -16.01 7.15
N LYS A 14 -1.13 -16.63 6.20
CA LYS A 14 -2.21 -15.98 5.44
C LYS A 14 -3.27 -15.33 6.35
N GLU A 15 -3.68 -16.04 7.40
CA GLU A 15 -4.67 -15.56 8.38
C GLU A 15 -4.20 -14.34 9.18
N ASP A 16 -2.90 -14.17 9.34
CA ASP A 16 -2.29 -13.07 10.09
C ASP A 16 -2.03 -11.82 9.25
N CYS A 17 -2.13 -11.93 7.91
CA CYS A 17 -2.02 -10.78 7.03
C CYS A 17 -3.09 -9.72 7.34
N TRP A 18 -2.74 -8.44 7.30
CA TRP A 18 -3.65 -7.33 7.59
C TRP A 18 -4.92 -7.38 6.73
N VAL A 19 -4.83 -7.78 5.46
CA VAL A 19 -5.99 -7.91 4.57
C VAL A 19 -6.93 -9.01 5.07
N SER A 20 -6.39 -10.17 5.45
CA SER A 20 -7.19 -11.28 5.99
C SER A 20 -7.85 -10.93 7.33
N ARG A 21 -7.16 -10.16 8.19
CA ARG A 21 -7.71 -9.66 9.46
C ARG A 21 -8.86 -8.68 9.23
N ILE A 22 -8.75 -7.80 8.23
CA ILE A 22 -9.86 -6.92 7.83
C ILE A 22 -11.02 -7.74 7.31
N ALA A 23 -10.77 -8.69 6.40
CA ALA A 23 -11.79 -9.59 5.85
C ALA A 23 -12.55 -10.31 6.96
N LYS A 24 -11.84 -10.89 7.93
CA LYS A 24 -12.43 -11.56 9.09
C LYS A 24 -13.28 -10.62 9.94
N THR A 25 -12.85 -9.37 10.15
CA THR A 25 -13.57 -8.39 10.96
C THR A 25 -14.83 -7.86 10.27
N LEU A 26 -14.79 -7.72 8.94
CA LEU A 26 -15.94 -7.29 8.15
C LEU A 26 -16.93 -8.44 7.93
N ASP A 27 -16.46 -9.67 8.02
CA ASP A 27 -17.24 -10.88 7.83
C ASP A 27 -18.06 -10.80 6.53
N ARG A 28 -19.36 -11.09 6.56
CA ARG A 28 -20.26 -11.03 5.39
C ARG A 28 -20.67 -9.62 4.97
N LYS A 29 -20.19 -8.58 5.66
CA LYS A 29 -20.54 -7.17 5.36
C LYS A 29 -19.80 -6.63 4.14
N ALA A 30 -18.69 -7.23 3.76
CA ALA A 30 -17.92 -6.87 2.57
C ALA A 30 -17.09 -8.04 2.08
N GLU A 31 -16.96 -8.17 0.77
CA GLU A 31 -15.96 -9.04 0.14
C GLU A 31 -14.63 -8.29 0.09
N VAL A 32 -13.55 -8.93 0.54
CA VAL A 32 -12.21 -8.33 0.61
C VAL A 32 -11.23 -9.11 -0.25
N GLY A 33 -10.77 -8.52 -1.34
CA GLY A 33 -9.75 -9.08 -2.22
C GLY A 33 -8.35 -8.65 -1.81
N ASN A 34 -7.40 -9.59 -1.78
CA ASN A 34 -5.98 -9.31 -1.62
C ASN A 34 -5.28 -9.44 -2.99
N PHE A 35 -4.84 -8.33 -3.54
CA PHE A 35 -4.12 -8.23 -4.81
C PHE A 35 -2.68 -7.71 -4.58
N GLY A 36 -2.08 -8.09 -3.46
CA GLY A 36 -0.69 -7.82 -3.16
C GLY A 36 0.24 -8.78 -3.90
N VAL A 37 1.33 -8.26 -4.46
CA VAL A 37 2.37 -9.06 -5.12
C VAL A 37 3.75 -8.62 -4.63
N SER A 38 4.55 -9.57 -4.15
CA SER A 38 5.86 -9.26 -3.55
C SER A 38 6.80 -8.55 -4.51
N ALA A 39 7.55 -7.57 -3.97
CA ALA A 39 8.56 -6.78 -4.65
C ALA A 39 8.04 -5.84 -5.76
N ARG A 40 6.72 -5.59 -5.85
CA ARG A 40 6.16 -4.71 -6.89
C ARG A 40 6.26 -3.25 -6.50
N CYS A 41 6.55 -2.42 -7.50
CA CYS A 41 6.57 -0.97 -7.41
C CYS A 41 5.35 -0.37 -8.14
N LEU A 42 5.08 0.89 -7.84
CA LEU A 42 4.03 1.68 -8.49
C LEU A 42 4.51 2.21 -9.86
N LEU A 43 5.77 2.62 -9.94
CA LEU A 43 6.37 3.20 -11.14
C LEU A 43 6.32 2.24 -12.32
N PHE A 44 5.75 2.67 -13.46
CA PHE A 44 5.55 1.83 -14.66
C PHE A 44 6.87 1.46 -15.36
N LYS A 45 7.91 2.31 -15.19
CA LYS A 45 9.28 2.07 -15.70
C LYS A 45 10.18 1.40 -14.66
N GLY A 46 9.64 1.09 -13.46
CA GLY A 46 10.40 0.40 -12.44
C GLY A 46 10.76 -1.04 -12.82
N ASP A 47 11.56 -1.68 -11.95
CA ASP A 47 12.04 -3.05 -12.16
C ASP A 47 10.89 -4.08 -12.24
N ARG A 48 9.84 -3.89 -11.43
CA ARG A 48 8.70 -4.81 -11.30
C ARG A 48 7.38 -4.07 -11.08
N PRO A 49 6.83 -3.39 -12.12
CA PRO A 49 5.58 -2.65 -12.01
C PRO A 49 4.39 -3.53 -11.66
N ILE A 50 3.57 -3.11 -10.69
CA ILE A 50 2.33 -3.82 -10.32
C ILE A 50 1.36 -3.94 -11.52
N THR A 51 1.36 -2.97 -12.41
CA THR A 51 0.45 -2.91 -13.57
C THR A 51 0.69 -4.03 -14.59
N ARG A 52 1.86 -4.68 -14.55
CA ARG A 52 2.17 -5.84 -15.40
C ARG A 52 1.73 -7.17 -14.82
N GLU A 53 1.19 -7.18 -13.60
CA GLU A 53 0.81 -8.39 -12.89
C GLU A 53 -0.64 -8.80 -13.19
N LYS A 54 -0.87 -10.11 -13.22
CA LYS A 54 -2.23 -10.65 -13.31
C LYS A 54 -3.10 -10.14 -12.14
N ALA A 55 -2.53 -10.02 -10.95
CA ALA A 55 -3.23 -9.51 -9.77
C ALA A 55 -3.78 -8.09 -9.97
N TYR A 56 -3.12 -7.25 -10.77
CA TYR A 56 -3.65 -5.93 -11.12
C TYR A 56 -4.90 -6.02 -12.00
N GLN A 57 -4.88 -6.90 -13.01
CA GLN A 57 -6.04 -7.14 -13.87
C GLN A 57 -7.19 -7.78 -13.09
N ASP A 58 -6.89 -8.71 -12.19
CA ASP A 58 -7.88 -9.32 -11.30
C ASP A 58 -8.51 -8.28 -10.36
N ALA A 59 -7.71 -7.34 -9.84
CA ALA A 59 -8.19 -6.22 -9.02
C ALA A 59 -9.13 -5.29 -9.80
N LEU A 60 -8.83 -4.98 -11.06
CA LEU A 60 -9.72 -4.22 -11.95
C LEU A 60 -11.02 -4.97 -12.23
N ALA A 61 -10.92 -6.27 -12.53
CA ALA A 61 -12.08 -7.14 -12.77
C ALA A 61 -12.98 -7.31 -11.55
N PHE A 62 -12.41 -7.18 -10.35
CA PHE A 62 -13.13 -7.21 -9.08
C PHE A 62 -14.11 -6.04 -8.91
N LYS A 63 -13.91 -4.93 -9.64
CA LYS A 63 -14.75 -3.71 -9.63
C LYS A 63 -15.04 -3.22 -8.21
N PRO A 64 -14.02 -2.90 -7.41
CA PRO A 64 -14.21 -2.59 -6.00
C PRO A 64 -15.03 -1.32 -5.78
N ASP A 65 -15.79 -1.27 -4.67
CA ASP A 65 -16.40 -0.03 -4.14
C ASP A 65 -15.39 0.77 -3.31
N MET A 66 -14.35 0.10 -2.84
CA MET A 66 -13.29 0.68 -2.03
C MET A 66 -11.94 0.07 -2.43
N LEU A 67 -10.98 0.91 -2.77
CA LEU A 67 -9.63 0.53 -3.14
C LEU A 67 -8.62 1.07 -2.11
N LEU A 68 -7.88 0.18 -1.48
CA LEU A 68 -6.74 0.50 -0.64
C LEU A 68 -5.46 0.23 -1.43
N ILE A 69 -4.62 1.25 -1.63
CA ILE A 69 -3.36 1.14 -2.39
C ILE A 69 -2.18 1.25 -1.43
N GLY A 70 -1.45 0.16 -1.24
CA GLY A 70 -0.25 0.08 -0.42
C GLY A 70 1.00 -0.17 -1.27
N LEU A 71 1.44 0.86 -1.98
CA LEU A 71 2.63 0.86 -2.85
C LEU A 71 3.55 2.04 -2.50
N GLY A 72 4.79 2.00 -2.94
CA GLY A 72 5.80 3.03 -2.70
C GLY A 72 7.05 2.49 -2.01
N THR A 73 6.93 1.39 -1.24
CA THR A 73 8.09 0.81 -0.55
C THR A 73 9.18 0.38 -1.55
N ASN A 74 8.83 -0.38 -2.57
CA ASN A 74 9.78 -0.83 -3.58
C ASN A 74 10.20 0.27 -4.55
N ASP A 75 9.40 1.31 -4.68
CA ASP A 75 9.73 2.50 -5.48
C ASP A 75 10.95 3.23 -4.93
N SER A 76 11.19 3.16 -3.62
CA SER A 76 12.34 3.78 -2.94
C SER A 76 13.71 3.20 -3.32
N LYS A 77 13.75 2.03 -3.97
CA LYS A 77 14.99 1.46 -4.49
C LYS A 77 15.59 2.39 -5.54
N LYS A 78 16.91 2.60 -5.52
CA LYS A 78 17.62 3.50 -6.43
C LYS A 78 17.27 3.26 -7.92
N VAL A 79 17.16 2.00 -8.32
CA VAL A 79 16.80 1.61 -9.71
C VAL A 79 15.40 2.10 -10.10
N ASN A 80 14.45 2.09 -9.17
CA ASN A 80 13.08 2.54 -9.42
C ASN A 80 12.97 4.06 -9.28
N TRP A 81 13.60 4.63 -8.26
CA TRP A 81 13.51 6.06 -7.96
C TRP A 81 14.21 6.94 -8.99
N SER A 82 15.02 6.37 -9.88
CA SER A 82 15.53 7.06 -11.08
C SER A 82 14.41 7.54 -12.02
N HIS A 83 13.20 7.00 -11.88
CA HIS A 83 12.01 7.38 -12.64
C HIS A 83 10.99 8.20 -11.79
N LYS A 84 11.43 8.82 -10.71
CA LYS A 84 10.58 9.51 -9.72
C LYS A 84 9.65 10.57 -10.30
N ASP A 85 10.06 11.23 -11.38
CA ASP A 85 9.26 12.27 -12.03
C ASP A 85 7.92 11.74 -12.58
N ASP A 86 7.85 10.44 -12.86
CA ASP A 86 6.63 9.77 -13.31
C ASP A 86 5.71 9.34 -12.14
N PHE A 87 6.19 9.36 -10.87
CA PHE A 87 5.49 8.74 -9.74
C PHE A 87 4.06 9.27 -9.54
N VAL A 88 3.90 10.59 -9.50
CA VAL A 88 2.59 11.22 -9.30
C VAL A 88 1.63 10.90 -10.44
N ASN A 89 2.12 10.91 -11.68
CA ASN A 89 1.30 10.64 -12.86
C ASN A 89 0.90 9.17 -12.92
N ASN A 90 1.83 8.25 -12.68
CA ASN A 90 1.54 6.81 -12.65
C ASN A 90 0.52 6.46 -11.53
N TYR A 91 0.67 7.07 -10.35
CA TYR A 91 -0.30 6.84 -9.26
C TYR A 91 -1.70 7.33 -9.64
N LYS A 92 -1.81 8.54 -10.23
CA LYS A 92 -3.08 9.09 -10.70
C LYS A 92 -3.71 8.24 -11.80
N GLU A 93 -2.88 7.69 -12.69
CA GLU A 93 -3.33 6.81 -13.77
C GLU A 93 -3.96 5.53 -13.22
N ILE A 94 -3.32 4.87 -12.26
CA ILE A 94 -3.90 3.72 -11.54
C ILE A 94 -5.27 4.09 -10.96
N ILE A 95 -5.38 5.18 -10.20
CA ILE A 95 -6.65 5.60 -9.60
C ILE A 95 -7.71 5.85 -10.69
N THR A 96 -7.32 6.49 -11.78
CA THR A 96 -8.22 6.80 -12.90
C THR A 96 -8.73 5.54 -13.56
N GLU A 97 -7.88 4.55 -13.77
CA GLU A 97 -8.23 3.27 -14.39
C GLU A 97 -9.26 2.52 -13.55
N PHE A 98 -9.07 2.45 -12.24
CA PHE A 98 -10.07 1.87 -11.34
C PHE A 98 -11.40 2.65 -11.32
N ARG A 99 -11.34 3.98 -11.36
CA ARG A 99 -12.56 4.83 -11.41
C ARG A 99 -13.33 4.71 -12.72
N LYS A 100 -12.68 4.34 -13.83
CA LYS A 100 -13.38 4.00 -15.07
C LYS A 100 -14.29 2.77 -14.88
N GLN A 101 -13.89 1.80 -14.04
CA GLN A 101 -14.69 0.63 -13.73
C GLN A 101 -15.80 0.92 -12.72
N ASN A 102 -15.56 1.82 -11.77
CA ASN A 102 -16.53 2.25 -10.76
C ASN A 102 -16.36 3.76 -10.45
N PRO A 103 -17.17 4.66 -11.05
CA PRO A 103 -17.08 6.10 -10.80
C PRO A 103 -17.33 6.51 -9.34
N LYS A 104 -17.97 5.66 -8.53
CA LYS A 104 -18.24 5.89 -7.11
C LYS A 104 -17.13 5.34 -6.19
N LEU A 105 -16.05 4.82 -6.77
CA LEU A 105 -14.94 4.21 -6.05
C LEU A 105 -14.36 5.15 -4.97
N LYS A 106 -14.31 4.67 -3.74
CA LYS A 106 -13.57 5.32 -2.65
C LYS A 106 -12.14 4.81 -2.65
N VAL A 107 -11.18 5.72 -2.76
CA VAL A 107 -9.76 5.37 -2.78
C VAL A 107 -9.07 5.81 -1.50
N TYR A 108 -8.27 4.91 -0.93
CA TYR A 108 -7.40 5.13 0.22
C TYR A 108 -5.95 4.86 -0.16
N CYS A 109 -5.10 5.86 -0.05
CA CYS A 109 -3.66 5.76 -0.25
C CYS A 109 -3.03 5.42 1.10
N LEU A 110 -2.49 4.22 1.24
CA LEU A 110 -1.76 3.82 2.44
C LEU A 110 -0.35 4.37 2.36
N LEU A 111 0.09 5.13 3.36
CA LEU A 111 1.48 5.56 3.42
C LEU A 111 2.36 4.36 3.78
N PRO A 112 3.48 4.14 3.08
CA PRO A 112 4.41 3.07 3.37
C PRO A 112 4.87 3.12 4.83
N ILE A 113 4.93 1.96 5.48
CA ILE A 113 5.45 1.85 6.85
C ILE A 113 6.95 2.21 6.88
N PRO A 114 7.50 2.62 8.03
CA PRO A 114 8.93 2.81 8.17
C PRO A 114 9.68 1.51 7.86
N SER A 115 10.77 1.60 7.12
CA SER A 115 11.72 0.49 6.95
C SER A 115 13.01 0.78 7.72
N GLN A 116 13.76 -0.25 8.04
CA GLN A 116 15.17 -0.07 8.41
C GLN A 116 15.94 0.24 7.12
N GLU A 117 17.09 0.96 7.25
CA GLU A 117 17.96 1.17 6.10
C GLU A 117 18.40 -0.17 5.54
N ALA A 118 18.15 -0.36 4.25
CA ALA A 118 18.54 -1.55 3.54
C ALA A 118 20.02 -1.45 3.07
N ARG A 119 20.52 -2.57 2.55
CA ARG A 119 21.81 -2.59 1.85
C ARG A 119 21.79 -1.62 0.68
N GLU A 120 22.95 -1.19 0.21
CA GLU A 120 23.10 -0.31 -0.95
C GLU A 120 22.24 -0.75 -2.13
N GLY A 121 21.46 0.18 -2.68
CA GLY A 121 20.51 -0.07 -3.77
C GLY A 121 19.19 -0.74 -3.36
N GLY A 122 19.00 -1.07 -2.07
CA GLY A 122 17.76 -1.62 -1.52
C GLY A 122 16.70 -0.55 -1.21
N ILE A 123 15.75 -0.91 -0.33
CA ILE A 123 14.69 -0.01 0.13
C ILE A 123 15.32 1.11 0.95
N SER A 124 15.02 2.37 0.62
CA SER A 124 15.53 3.54 1.32
C SER A 124 14.46 4.18 2.19
N ARG A 125 14.70 4.14 3.50
CA ARG A 125 13.87 4.82 4.50
C ARG A 125 13.80 6.33 4.23
N GLU A 126 14.94 6.94 3.96
CA GLU A 126 15.02 8.38 3.71
C GLU A 126 14.16 8.77 2.49
N CYS A 127 14.26 8.03 1.39
CA CYS A 127 13.45 8.23 0.20
C CYS A 127 11.95 8.08 0.50
N ILE A 128 11.55 7.04 1.27
CA ILE A 128 10.16 6.84 1.68
C ILE A 128 9.65 8.04 2.45
N GLU A 129 10.36 8.44 3.51
CA GLU A 129 9.90 9.47 4.44
C GLU A 129 9.94 10.88 3.82
N LYS A 130 11.02 11.22 3.09
CA LYS A 130 11.25 12.58 2.59
C LYS A 130 10.69 12.86 1.20
N GLU A 131 10.53 11.84 0.35
CA GLU A 131 10.11 12.03 -1.03
C GLU A 131 8.77 11.34 -1.32
N ILE A 132 8.65 10.01 -1.11
CA ILE A 132 7.48 9.23 -1.52
C ILE A 132 6.22 9.61 -0.74
N ILE A 133 6.29 9.68 0.59
CA ILE A 133 5.14 10.03 1.42
C ILE A 133 4.54 11.40 1.06
N PRO A 134 5.33 12.49 0.90
CA PRO A 134 4.82 13.76 0.42
C PRO A 134 4.12 13.67 -0.94
N LEU A 135 4.66 12.89 -1.89
CA LEU A 135 4.05 12.70 -3.20
C LEU A 135 2.73 11.92 -3.13
N ILE A 136 2.64 10.88 -2.29
CA ILE A 136 1.38 10.15 -2.07
C ILE A 136 0.32 11.09 -1.49
N ARG A 137 0.66 11.95 -0.53
CA ARG A 137 -0.26 12.96 0.01
C ARG A 137 -0.71 13.96 -1.07
N GLN A 138 0.19 14.39 -1.95
CA GLN A 138 -0.13 15.23 -3.11
C GLN A 138 -1.13 14.55 -4.05
N VAL A 139 -0.89 13.27 -4.37
CA VAL A 139 -1.80 12.46 -5.20
C VAL A 139 -3.17 12.37 -4.53
N ALA A 140 -3.23 12.00 -3.27
CA ALA A 140 -4.49 11.85 -2.54
C ALA A 140 -5.29 13.15 -2.59
N LYS A 141 -4.66 14.30 -2.31
CA LYS A 141 -5.30 15.62 -2.39
C LYS A 141 -5.84 15.90 -3.80
N SER A 142 -5.01 15.71 -4.83
CA SER A 142 -5.38 16.06 -6.23
C SER A 142 -6.43 15.13 -6.82
N THR A 143 -6.54 13.89 -6.33
CA THR A 143 -7.51 12.89 -6.79
C THR A 143 -8.74 12.78 -5.86
N LYS A 144 -8.85 13.63 -4.84
CA LYS A 144 -9.89 13.51 -3.80
C LYS A 144 -9.94 12.10 -3.18
N SER A 145 -8.78 11.49 -3.01
CA SER A 145 -8.60 10.23 -2.29
C SER A 145 -8.26 10.52 -0.83
N ARG A 146 -8.46 9.52 0.03
CA ARG A 146 -8.12 9.64 1.45
C ARG A 146 -6.74 9.03 1.71
N VAL A 147 -6.10 9.44 2.80
CA VAL A 147 -4.81 8.88 3.24
C VAL A 147 -5.03 8.03 4.48
N ILE A 148 -4.35 6.91 4.60
CA ILE A 148 -4.21 6.16 5.85
C ILE A 148 -2.73 6.13 6.21
N ASP A 149 -2.38 6.76 7.35
CA ASP A 149 -1.00 6.96 7.76
C ASP A 149 -0.46 5.75 8.54
N LEU A 150 -0.12 4.69 7.81
CA LEU A 150 0.53 3.51 8.40
C LEU A 150 1.98 3.79 8.80
N ASN A 151 2.62 4.82 8.22
CA ASN A 151 3.97 5.23 8.63
C ASN A 151 3.97 5.70 10.08
N LYS A 152 3.03 6.57 10.44
CA LYS A 152 2.86 7.05 11.82
C LYS A 152 2.52 5.91 12.78
N VAL A 153 1.65 4.98 12.38
CA VAL A 153 1.22 3.84 13.20
C VAL A 153 2.38 2.93 13.57
N MET A 154 3.29 2.70 12.62
CA MET A 154 4.45 1.81 12.76
C MET A 154 5.73 2.54 13.18
N LYS A 155 5.66 3.86 13.39
CA LYS A 155 6.80 4.65 13.87
C LYS A 155 7.31 4.08 15.20
N ASP A 156 8.62 4.03 15.32
CA ASP A 156 9.33 3.53 16.51
C ASP A 156 9.02 2.06 16.90
N LYS A 157 8.44 1.29 15.97
CA LYS A 157 8.06 -0.12 16.13
C LYS A 157 8.95 -1.07 15.29
N GLY A 158 10.23 -0.72 15.14
CA GLY A 158 11.18 -1.54 14.35
C GLY A 158 11.28 -3.01 14.79
N GLY A 159 11.01 -3.31 16.07
CA GLY A 159 10.95 -4.68 16.59
C GLY A 159 9.77 -5.51 16.04
N LEU A 160 8.81 -4.89 15.36
CA LEU A 160 7.72 -5.59 14.68
C LEU A 160 8.05 -5.94 13.22
N LEU A 161 9.25 -5.62 12.72
CA LEU A 161 9.71 -5.95 11.37
C LEU A 161 10.66 -7.14 11.42
N VAL A 162 10.31 -8.24 10.72
CA VAL A 162 11.09 -9.50 10.76
C VAL A 162 12.43 -9.40 10.03
N ASP A 163 12.53 -8.52 9.04
CA ASP A 163 13.73 -8.34 8.19
C ASP A 163 14.04 -6.85 7.94
N GLY A 164 13.49 -5.99 8.77
CA GLY A 164 13.62 -4.54 8.61
C GLY A 164 12.63 -3.89 7.65
N VAL A 165 11.79 -4.68 6.96
CA VAL A 165 10.79 -4.21 5.98
C VAL A 165 9.42 -4.81 6.24
N HIS A 166 9.34 -6.12 6.47
CA HIS A 166 8.08 -6.85 6.54
C HIS A 166 7.59 -6.98 7.98
N PRO A 167 6.35 -6.56 8.28
CA PRO A 167 5.79 -6.68 9.61
C PRO A 167 5.59 -8.16 10.00
N ASN A 168 5.78 -8.46 11.29
CA ASN A 168 5.35 -9.71 11.89
C ASN A 168 3.82 -9.71 12.13
N ALA A 169 3.29 -10.78 12.72
CA ALA A 169 1.85 -10.92 12.95
C ALA A 169 1.24 -9.79 13.82
N GLU A 170 2.00 -9.26 14.78
CA GLU A 170 1.60 -8.13 15.62
C GLU A 170 1.57 -6.83 14.82
N GLY A 171 2.59 -6.57 13.99
CA GLY A 171 2.62 -5.42 13.08
C GLY A 171 1.45 -5.43 12.10
N HIS A 172 1.15 -6.58 11.50
CA HIS A 172 -0.03 -6.74 10.65
C HIS A 172 -1.36 -6.52 11.40
N ALA A 173 -1.46 -6.97 12.67
CA ALA A 173 -2.64 -6.72 13.48
C ALA A 173 -2.84 -5.22 13.74
N LEU A 174 -1.79 -4.51 14.11
CA LEU A 174 -1.81 -3.07 14.35
C LEU A 174 -2.21 -2.28 13.09
N MET A 175 -1.67 -2.66 11.93
CA MET A 175 -2.08 -2.06 10.65
C MET A 175 -3.57 -2.28 10.37
N ALA A 176 -4.06 -3.52 10.52
CA ALA A 176 -5.46 -3.85 10.28
C ALA A 176 -6.40 -3.08 11.20
N GLU A 177 -6.08 -2.98 12.49
CA GLU A 177 -6.86 -2.23 13.47
C GLU A 177 -6.97 -0.76 13.08
N HIS A 178 -5.85 -0.10 12.78
CA HIS A 178 -5.85 1.29 12.39
C HIS A 178 -6.65 1.54 11.10
N ILE A 179 -6.45 0.71 10.08
CA ILE A 179 -7.23 0.79 8.83
C ILE A 179 -8.72 0.70 9.13
N LEU A 180 -9.15 -0.27 9.93
CA LEU A 180 -10.57 -0.43 10.31
C LEU A 180 -11.12 0.77 11.07
N LEU A 181 -10.32 1.40 11.95
CA LEU A 181 -10.72 2.61 12.67
C LEU A 181 -10.95 3.78 11.71
N VAL A 182 -10.04 3.98 10.75
CA VAL A 182 -10.19 5.02 9.73
C VAL A 182 -11.40 4.76 8.82
N LEU A 183 -11.59 3.53 8.37
CA LEU A 183 -12.75 3.16 7.54
C LEU A 183 -14.09 3.37 8.24
N LYS A 184 -14.13 3.23 9.57
CA LYS A 184 -15.31 3.50 10.42
C LYS A 184 -15.45 4.97 10.81
N GLY A 185 -14.54 5.86 10.40
CA GLY A 185 -14.53 7.27 10.80
C GLY A 185 -14.18 7.50 12.29
N LYS A 186 -13.52 6.56 12.94
CA LYS A 186 -13.15 6.60 14.36
C LYS A 186 -11.70 7.00 14.63
N ALA A 187 -10.90 7.15 13.58
CA ALA A 187 -9.53 7.64 13.65
C ALA A 187 -9.28 8.67 12.56
N ALA A 188 -8.32 9.59 12.79
CA ALA A 188 -7.85 10.53 11.79
C ALA A 188 -7.09 9.80 10.67
N GLU A 189 -7.10 10.41 9.51
CA GLU A 189 -6.35 10.01 8.31
C GLU A 189 -4.85 10.30 8.45
#